data_423bb3b228359356fc24a3f1f9aba11f
#
_entry.id   423bb3b228359356fc24a3f1f9aba11f
#
_cell.length_a   1.000
_cell.length_b   1.000
_cell.length_c   1.000
_cell.angle_alpha   90.00
_cell.angle_beta   90.00
_cell.angle_gamma   90.00
#
_symmetry.space_group_name_H-M   'P 1'
#
loop_
_entity.id
_entity.type
_entity.pdbx_description
1 polymer ?
#
loop_
_entity_poly.entity_id
_entity_poly.type
_entity_poly.pdbx_seq_one_letter_code
_entity_poly.pdbx_strand_id
1 'polypeptide(L)'
;MRRFGPAGEPRDFGAAEKAKANHIVDRVLSLAPEAAASLLGEVLENFNGRHRNLLERFEARADEMEGAFAAHGTFTKVQRQLVGSYFMHEYSFEAAALFNPSIVLHPDQSDAPAGGLRFILSVRAVGEGHISSLTFRAGSIAANGDVSVAPTSRLATIATLRNRMARLDGEDVEVVFAADSDISERVVFPVTASQSNGIEDARFVAFEESGETIYRATYTAYDGRSIRSELIETRDFLSFRLSPLRGSAAVNKGMALFPRKLGGRYAMISRQDNENLHLIYSDDLLVWDGGVAVLKPQFPWEFVQIGTCGSPIELDEGWLLLIHGVGAVRKYTIGAVLLDKADPSKVLARLREPFVQPEPSEREGYVPNVVYTCGAMRHGDIIVLPYAVSDTFCHFATVRIAALLDAMDVCDARLDTRREDARRPAGQLALESEKP
;
A
#
# COMPACT_ATOMS: atom_id res chain seq x y z
N MET A 1 0.20 -16.81 11.45
CA MET A 1 0.87 -17.99 10.88
C MET A 1 0.69 -18.09 9.38
N ARG A 2 1.69 -18.56 8.67
CA ARG A 2 1.68 -18.85 7.23
C ARG A 2 1.89 -20.34 6.99
N ARG A 3 1.57 -20.79 5.79
CA ARG A 3 1.93 -22.12 5.31
C ARG A 3 3.45 -22.23 5.25
N PHE A 4 3.97 -23.35 5.73
CA PHE A 4 5.39 -23.68 5.67
C PHE A 4 5.53 -25.04 4.99
N GLY A 5 6.27 -25.08 3.91
CA GLY A 5 6.66 -26.31 3.26
C GLY A 5 8.12 -26.58 3.53
N PRO A 6 8.50 -27.37 4.56
CA PRO A 6 9.91 -27.67 4.85
C PRO A 6 10.62 -28.35 3.67
N ALA A 7 9.87 -28.65 2.62
CA ALA A 7 10.31 -29.24 1.38
C ALA A 7 9.46 -28.73 0.19
N GLY A 8 9.01 -27.46 0.19
CA GLY A 8 8.12 -26.91 -0.81
C GLY A 8 6.63 -27.14 -0.52
N GLU A 9 5.74 -26.60 -1.36
CA GLU A 9 4.30 -26.85 -1.25
C GLU A 9 3.93 -28.26 -1.76
N PRO A 10 2.94 -28.94 -1.17
CA PRO A 10 2.59 -30.32 -1.55
C PRO A 10 2.28 -30.56 -3.03
N ARG A 11 1.84 -29.52 -3.75
CA ARG A 11 1.56 -29.60 -5.19
C ARG A 11 2.80 -29.58 -6.06
N ASP A 12 3.88 -28.96 -5.53
CA ASP A 12 5.12 -28.71 -6.27
C ASP A 12 6.25 -29.64 -5.79
N PHE A 13 5.95 -30.59 -4.90
CA PHE A 13 6.97 -31.49 -4.38
C PHE A 13 7.56 -32.37 -5.51
N GLY A 14 8.84 -32.20 -5.76
CA GLY A 14 9.67 -33.19 -6.42
C GLY A 14 9.75 -34.49 -5.60
N ALA A 15 10.22 -35.58 -6.19
CA ALA A 15 10.25 -36.89 -5.52
C ALA A 15 11.02 -36.87 -4.16
N ALA A 16 12.13 -36.14 -4.08
CA ALA A 16 12.94 -36.04 -2.85
C ALA A 16 12.24 -35.23 -1.76
N GLU A 17 11.49 -34.18 -2.15
CA GLU A 17 10.76 -33.29 -1.25
C GLU A 17 9.50 -33.97 -0.69
N LYS A 18 8.80 -34.75 -1.52
CA LYS A 18 7.73 -35.67 -1.06
C LYS A 18 8.24 -36.65 0.01
N ALA A 19 9.44 -37.21 -0.18
CA ALA A 19 10.03 -38.12 0.79
C ALA A 19 10.25 -37.43 2.13
N LYS A 20 10.77 -36.17 2.16
CA LYS A 20 10.98 -35.41 3.40
C LYS A 20 9.64 -35.10 4.11
N ALA A 21 8.63 -34.64 3.38
CA ALA A 21 7.32 -34.35 3.93
C ALA A 21 6.67 -35.64 4.54
N ASN A 22 6.74 -36.78 3.81
CA ASN A 22 6.27 -38.05 4.30
C ASN A 22 7.00 -38.47 5.58
N HIS A 23 8.31 -38.31 5.65
CA HIS A 23 9.07 -38.61 6.88
C HIS A 23 8.62 -37.78 8.09
N ILE A 24 8.18 -36.54 7.90
CA ILE A 24 7.62 -35.72 8.98
C ILE A 24 6.30 -36.35 9.47
N VAL A 25 5.43 -36.70 8.54
CA VAL A 25 4.15 -37.36 8.85
C VAL A 25 4.38 -38.70 9.54
N ASP A 26 5.26 -39.56 9.00
CA ASP A 26 5.60 -40.86 9.60
C ASP A 26 6.07 -40.72 11.06
N ARG A 27 6.91 -39.73 11.34
CA ARG A 27 7.38 -39.45 12.71
C ARG A 27 6.24 -39.09 13.65
N VAL A 28 5.31 -38.25 13.20
CA VAL A 28 4.12 -37.87 13.99
C VAL A 28 3.23 -39.07 14.24
N LEU A 29 3.02 -39.90 13.21
CA LEU A 29 2.16 -41.11 13.32
C LEU A 29 2.80 -42.19 14.19
N SER A 30 4.13 -42.22 14.30
CA SER A 30 4.84 -43.19 15.17
C SER A 30 4.81 -42.80 16.64
N LEU A 31 4.31 -41.65 17.03
CA LEU A 31 4.17 -41.26 18.43
C LEU A 31 3.05 -42.05 19.10
N ALA A 32 3.28 -42.46 20.35
CA ALA A 32 2.21 -42.92 21.21
C ALA A 32 1.15 -41.82 21.42
N PRO A 33 -0.15 -42.19 21.58
CA PRO A 33 -1.21 -41.18 21.71
C PRO A 33 -0.95 -40.11 22.78
N GLU A 34 -0.42 -40.51 23.93
CA GLU A 34 -0.10 -39.65 25.06
C GLU A 34 1.06 -38.68 24.70
N ALA A 35 2.07 -39.18 24.00
CA ALA A 35 3.21 -38.38 23.55
C ALA A 35 2.78 -37.36 22.48
N ALA A 36 1.90 -37.77 21.56
CA ALA A 36 1.35 -36.85 20.55
C ALA A 36 0.50 -35.74 21.21
N ALA A 37 -0.32 -36.09 22.19
CA ALA A 37 -1.13 -35.12 22.94
C ALA A 37 -0.26 -34.16 23.76
N SER A 38 0.79 -34.67 24.43
CA SER A 38 1.73 -33.85 25.19
C SER A 38 2.46 -32.85 24.28
N LEU A 39 2.98 -33.31 23.14
CA LEU A 39 3.68 -32.46 22.17
C LEU A 39 2.76 -31.39 21.58
N LEU A 40 1.49 -31.74 21.27
CA LEU A 40 0.53 -30.72 20.82
C LEU A 40 0.25 -29.72 21.94
N GLY A 41 0.15 -30.16 23.19
CA GLY A 41 0.00 -29.27 24.36
C GLY A 41 1.15 -28.29 24.49
N GLU A 42 2.40 -28.74 24.35
CA GLU A 42 3.59 -27.87 24.36
C GLU A 42 3.57 -26.82 23.21
N VAL A 43 3.19 -27.25 22.01
CA VAL A 43 3.04 -26.34 20.86
C VAL A 43 1.97 -25.27 21.16
N LEU A 44 0.83 -25.67 21.70
CA LEU A 44 -0.24 -24.73 22.02
C LEU A 44 0.17 -23.74 23.12
N GLU A 45 0.86 -24.21 24.15
CA GLU A 45 1.35 -23.36 25.24
C GLU A 45 2.36 -22.33 24.75
N ASN A 46 3.32 -22.73 23.91
CA ASN A 46 4.34 -21.86 23.35
C ASN A 46 3.78 -20.75 22.43
N PHE A 47 2.65 -21.02 21.76
CA PHE A 47 2.02 -20.07 20.82
C PHE A 47 0.72 -19.47 21.34
N ASN A 48 0.33 -19.73 22.59
CA ASN A 48 -0.86 -19.16 23.21
C ASN A 48 -0.80 -17.62 23.24
N GLY A 49 -1.91 -16.99 22.84
CA GLY A 49 -2.02 -15.53 22.76
C GLY A 49 -1.23 -14.86 21.63
N ARG A 50 -0.44 -15.62 20.87
CA ARG A 50 0.30 -15.11 19.69
C ARG A 50 -0.50 -15.22 18.39
N HIS A 51 -1.47 -16.14 18.34
CA HIS A 51 -2.33 -16.38 17.16
C HIS A 51 -3.74 -16.72 17.59
N ARG A 52 -4.71 -16.38 16.73
CA ARG A 52 -6.11 -16.78 16.89
C ARG A 52 -6.33 -18.18 16.31
N ASN A 53 -7.17 -18.99 16.98
CA ASN A 53 -7.70 -20.26 16.47
C ASN A 53 -6.62 -21.23 15.98
N LEU A 54 -5.55 -21.43 16.78
CA LEU A 54 -4.41 -22.27 16.41
C LEU A 54 -4.83 -23.67 15.97
N LEU A 55 -5.68 -24.36 16.76
CA LEU A 55 -6.11 -25.72 16.46
C LEU A 55 -6.86 -25.81 15.14
N GLU A 56 -7.79 -24.90 14.88
CA GLU A 56 -8.53 -24.83 13.62
C GLU A 56 -7.61 -24.58 12.43
N ARG A 57 -6.59 -23.73 12.60
CA ARG A 57 -5.59 -23.45 11.57
C ARG A 57 -4.72 -24.68 11.28
N PHE A 58 -4.34 -25.43 12.30
CA PHE A 58 -3.60 -26.67 12.13
C PHE A 58 -4.44 -27.73 11.43
N GLU A 59 -5.71 -27.90 11.82
CA GLU A 59 -6.64 -28.80 11.14
C GLU A 59 -6.81 -28.41 9.67
N ALA A 60 -7.13 -27.15 9.39
CA ALA A 60 -7.30 -26.66 8.02
C ALA A 60 -6.03 -26.87 7.17
N ARG A 61 -4.84 -26.71 7.77
CA ARG A 61 -3.58 -26.97 7.06
C ARG A 61 -3.41 -28.45 6.74
N ALA A 62 -3.73 -29.34 7.67
CA ALA A 62 -3.69 -30.79 7.43
C ALA A 62 -4.69 -31.19 6.33
N ASP A 63 -5.90 -30.62 6.34
CA ASP A 63 -6.93 -30.86 5.33
C ASP A 63 -6.48 -30.45 3.92
N GLU A 64 -5.81 -29.30 3.79
CA GLU A 64 -5.22 -28.86 2.52
C GLU A 64 -4.21 -29.86 1.95
N MET A 65 -3.55 -30.61 2.84
CA MET A 65 -2.47 -31.54 2.49
C MET A 65 -2.95 -32.99 2.41
N GLU A 66 -4.20 -33.31 2.76
CA GLU A 66 -4.73 -34.66 2.85
C GLU A 66 -4.47 -35.48 1.57
N GLY A 67 -4.68 -34.87 0.40
CA GLY A 67 -4.41 -35.52 -0.89
C GLY A 67 -2.94 -35.91 -1.09
N ALA A 68 -2.00 -35.17 -0.49
CA ALA A 68 -0.57 -35.48 -0.55
C ALA A 68 -0.15 -36.64 0.35
N PHE A 69 -0.94 -36.91 1.41
CA PHE A 69 -0.66 -37.90 2.44
C PHE A 69 -1.69 -39.06 2.50
N ALA A 70 -2.51 -39.21 1.48
CA ALA A 70 -3.55 -40.23 1.42
C ALA A 70 -3.03 -41.68 1.65
N ALA A 71 -1.77 -41.95 1.35
CA ALA A 71 -1.13 -43.23 1.55
C ALA A 71 -0.91 -43.60 3.05
N HIS A 72 -0.96 -42.61 3.97
CA HIS A 72 -0.71 -42.84 5.41
C HIS A 72 -1.96 -43.25 6.21
N GLY A 73 -3.12 -43.36 5.56
CA GLY A 73 -4.37 -43.78 6.21
C GLY A 73 -5.05 -42.63 6.97
N THR A 74 -5.88 -42.98 7.96
CA THR A 74 -6.70 -42.04 8.72
C THR A 74 -5.95 -41.54 9.95
N PHE A 75 -5.87 -40.20 10.12
CA PHE A 75 -5.27 -39.59 11.30
C PHE A 75 -6.31 -39.39 12.40
N THR A 76 -5.90 -39.57 13.66
CA THR A 76 -6.66 -39.03 14.79
C THR A 76 -6.69 -37.53 14.76
N LYS A 77 -7.63 -36.90 15.48
CA LYS A 77 -7.73 -35.43 15.55
C LYS A 77 -6.41 -34.81 16.03
N VAL A 78 -5.79 -35.37 17.08
CA VAL A 78 -4.51 -34.89 17.62
C VAL A 78 -3.38 -34.98 16.59
N GLN A 79 -3.27 -36.14 15.92
CA GLN A 79 -2.27 -36.35 14.87
C GLN A 79 -2.47 -35.38 13.71
N ARG A 80 -3.73 -35.13 13.29
CA ARG A 80 -4.07 -34.17 12.24
C ARG A 80 -3.64 -32.75 12.61
N GLN A 81 -3.96 -32.31 13.82
CA GLN A 81 -3.55 -31.02 14.35
C GLN A 81 -2.02 -30.89 14.44
N LEU A 82 -1.36 -31.93 14.94
CA LEU A 82 0.09 -31.95 15.07
C LEU A 82 0.78 -31.95 13.69
N VAL A 83 0.33 -32.76 12.75
CA VAL A 83 0.82 -32.72 11.36
C VAL A 83 0.66 -31.32 10.79
N GLY A 84 -0.52 -30.72 10.91
CA GLY A 84 -0.76 -29.35 10.42
C GLY A 84 0.22 -28.32 11.01
N SER A 85 0.55 -28.44 12.29
CA SER A 85 1.49 -27.53 12.96
C SER A 85 2.89 -27.58 12.35
N TYR A 86 3.39 -28.75 11.95
CA TYR A 86 4.71 -28.90 11.30
C TYR A 86 4.80 -28.30 9.90
N PHE A 87 3.66 -27.99 9.28
CA PHE A 87 3.57 -27.36 7.96
C PHE A 87 3.03 -25.94 8.04
N MET A 88 3.18 -25.30 9.20
CA MET A 88 2.96 -23.87 9.42
C MET A 88 4.17 -23.23 10.11
N HIS A 89 4.34 -21.93 9.92
CA HIS A 89 5.34 -21.15 10.66
C HIS A 89 4.78 -19.77 11.03
N GLU A 90 5.36 -19.15 12.03
CA GLU A 90 5.17 -17.73 12.27
C GLU A 90 5.84 -16.93 11.13
N TYR A 91 5.23 -15.82 10.77
CA TYR A 91 5.77 -14.92 9.76
C TYR A 91 5.57 -13.49 10.22
N SER A 92 6.64 -12.71 10.19
CA SER A 92 6.61 -11.29 10.54
C SER A 92 6.42 -10.46 9.28
N PHE A 93 5.25 -9.82 9.15
CA PHE A 93 4.89 -9.03 7.97
C PHE A 93 5.58 -7.68 7.93
N GLU A 94 5.98 -7.13 9.08
CA GLU A 94 6.49 -5.77 9.26
C GLU A 94 7.93 -5.76 9.81
N ALA A 95 8.66 -6.87 9.65
CA ALA A 95 9.95 -7.07 10.32
C ALA A 95 11.06 -6.15 9.82
N ALA A 96 11.06 -5.79 8.55
CA ALA A 96 12.16 -5.04 7.94
C ALA A 96 11.87 -3.55 7.84
N ALA A 97 10.65 -3.17 7.41
CA ALA A 97 10.30 -1.78 7.19
C ALA A 97 8.79 -1.56 7.08
N LEU A 98 8.35 -0.33 7.43
CA LEU A 98 7.00 0.21 7.19
C LEU A 98 7.14 1.58 6.54
N PHE A 99 6.77 1.71 5.27
CA PHE A 99 7.04 2.92 4.49
C PHE A 99 6.04 3.12 3.36
N ASN A 100 6.21 4.17 2.56
CA ASN A 100 5.37 4.54 1.42
C ASN A 100 3.88 4.63 1.77
N PRO A 101 3.54 5.50 2.74
CA PRO A 101 2.18 5.63 3.24
C PRO A 101 1.25 6.28 2.23
N SER A 102 -0.04 5.91 2.27
CA SER A 102 -1.14 6.60 1.60
C SER A 102 -2.29 6.79 2.57
N ILE A 103 -2.90 7.97 2.59
CA ILE A 103 -3.94 8.34 3.54
C ILE A 103 -5.25 8.65 2.83
N VAL A 104 -6.37 8.13 3.38
CA VAL A 104 -7.73 8.46 2.93
C VAL A 104 -8.66 8.62 4.12
N LEU A 105 -9.78 9.30 3.89
CA LEU A 105 -10.83 9.43 4.90
C LEU A 105 -11.34 8.04 5.33
N HIS A 106 -11.53 7.83 6.62
CA HIS A 106 -12.11 6.59 7.15
C HIS A 106 -13.59 6.51 6.73
N PRO A 107 -14.11 5.35 6.27
CA PRO A 107 -15.52 5.23 5.87
C PRO A 107 -16.52 5.54 7.00
N ASP A 108 -16.14 5.27 8.22
CA ASP A 108 -16.93 5.60 9.41
C ASP A 108 -16.31 6.78 10.15
N GLN A 109 -17.04 7.91 10.22
CA GLN A 109 -16.64 9.14 10.89
C GLN A 109 -17.36 9.34 12.24
N SER A 110 -18.10 8.36 12.76
CA SER A 110 -18.91 8.50 13.98
C SER A 110 -18.09 8.90 15.20
N ASP A 111 -16.85 8.38 15.32
CA ASP A 111 -15.93 8.66 16.42
C ASP A 111 -14.87 9.73 16.06
N ALA A 112 -15.15 10.58 15.07
CA ALA A 112 -14.24 11.66 14.72
C ALA A 112 -14.15 12.71 15.85
N PRO A 113 -12.95 13.27 16.12
CA PRO A 113 -12.84 14.38 17.08
C PRO A 113 -13.67 15.58 16.62
N ALA A 114 -14.13 16.41 17.56
CA ALA A 114 -14.92 17.61 17.23
C ALA A 114 -14.13 18.53 16.27
N GLY A 115 -14.70 18.80 15.09
CA GLY A 115 -14.06 19.59 14.04
C GLY A 115 -12.88 18.90 13.34
N GLY A 116 -12.60 17.65 13.71
CA GLY A 116 -11.58 16.81 13.11
C GLY A 116 -12.18 15.73 12.20
N LEU A 117 -11.36 14.74 11.86
CA LEU A 117 -11.78 13.59 11.05
C LEU A 117 -11.01 12.32 11.43
N ARG A 118 -11.53 11.16 11.01
CA ARG A 118 -10.83 9.88 11.07
C ARG A 118 -10.27 9.53 9.70
N PHE A 119 -9.13 8.86 9.69
CA PHE A 119 -8.48 8.41 8.46
C PHE A 119 -8.07 6.94 8.51
N ILE A 120 -7.83 6.37 7.34
CA ILE A 120 -7.10 5.13 7.15
C ILE A 120 -5.78 5.46 6.47
N LEU A 121 -4.69 4.93 7.03
CA LEU A 121 -3.37 4.94 6.46
C LEU A 121 -3.05 3.54 5.93
N SER A 122 -2.79 3.38 4.65
CA SER A 122 -2.17 2.17 4.11
C SER A 122 -0.65 2.34 4.10
N VAL A 123 0.08 1.28 4.41
CA VAL A 123 1.54 1.30 4.48
C VAL A 123 2.09 0.07 3.79
N ARG A 124 3.16 0.23 3.03
CA ARG A 124 3.93 -0.90 2.51
C ARG A 124 4.73 -1.51 3.66
N ALA A 125 4.46 -2.78 3.93
CA ALA A 125 5.17 -3.57 4.92
C ALA A 125 6.12 -4.53 4.22
N VAL A 126 7.37 -4.61 4.68
CA VAL A 126 8.35 -5.59 4.21
C VAL A 126 8.59 -6.59 5.31
N GLY A 127 8.24 -7.84 5.03
CA GLY A 127 8.37 -8.95 5.95
C GLY A 127 9.58 -9.83 5.67
N GLU A 128 9.56 -11.00 6.29
CA GLU A 128 10.55 -12.05 6.07
C GLU A 128 10.67 -12.41 4.58
N GLY A 129 11.89 -12.61 4.09
CA GLY A 129 12.16 -12.88 2.68
C GLY A 129 11.99 -11.65 1.76
N HIS A 130 11.91 -10.44 2.33
CA HIS A 130 11.73 -9.17 1.60
C HIS A 130 10.45 -9.11 0.74
N ILE A 131 9.41 -9.85 1.15
CA ILE A 131 8.11 -9.81 0.47
C ILE A 131 7.34 -8.59 0.96
N SER A 132 6.94 -7.72 0.04
CA SER A 132 6.11 -6.55 0.32
C SER A 132 4.63 -6.92 0.39
N SER A 133 3.92 -6.33 1.34
CA SER A 133 2.46 -6.43 1.52
C SER A 133 1.89 -5.08 1.93
N LEU A 134 0.55 -4.95 1.91
CA LEU A 134 -0.11 -3.75 2.42
C LEU A 134 -0.70 -4.04 3.80
N THR A 135 -0.40 -3.16 4.75
CA THR A 135 -1.01 -3.12 6.08
C THR A 135 -1.71 -1.79 6.28
N PHE A 136 -2.60 -1.71 7.25
CA PHE A 136 -3.42 -0.54 7.49
C PHE A 136 -3.31 -0.05 8.93
N ARG A 137 -3.53 1.24 9.11
CA ARG A 137 -3.68 1.88 10.43
C ARG A 137 -4.89 2.79 10.39
N ALA A 138 -5.64 2.87 11.47
CA ALA A 138 -6.62 3.91 11.67
C ALA A 138 -6.01 5.05 12.49
N GLY A 139 -6.56 6.25 12.33
CA GLY A 139 -6.15 7.39 13.11
C GLY A 139 -7.14 8.53 13.00
N SER A 140 -6.82 9.64 13.63
CA SER A 140 -7.62 10.86 13.58
C SER A 140 -6.74 12.10 13.40
N ILE A 141 -7.34 13.12 12.82
CA ILE A 141 -6.78 14.47 12.70
C ILE A 141 -7.69 15.39 13.51
N ALA A 142 -7.15 16.09 14.48
CA ALA A 142 -7.88 17.06 15.26
C ALA A 142 -8.14 18.34 14.45
N ALA A 143 -9.04 19.21 14.94
CA ALA A 143 -9.37 20.48 14.29
C ALA A 143 -8.17 21.41 14.08
N ASN A 144 -7.15 21.33 14.95
CA ASN A 144 -5.90 22.09 14.85
C ASN A 144 -4.86 21.46 13.90
N GLY A 145 -5.16 20.28 13.31
CA GLY A 145 -4.27 19.57 12.42
C GLY A 145 -3.38 18.50 13.08
N ASP A 146 -3.46 18.33 14.41
CA ASP A 146 -2.70 17.29 15.12
C ASP A 146 -3.15 15.89 14.68
N VAL A 147 -2.18 15.05 14.37
CA VAL A 147 -2.41 13.69 13.86
C VAL A 147 -2.17 12.68 14.97
N SER A 148 -3.10 11.76 15.15
CA SER A 148 -2.98 10.64 16.09
C SER A 148 -3.26 9.33 15.37
N VAL A 149 -2.35 8.36 15.52
CA VAL A 149 -2.53 7.01 15.01
C VAL A 149 -2.99 6.10 16.15
N ALA A 150 -4.03 5.31 15.90
CA ALA A 150 -4.57 4.39 16.89
C ALA A 150 -3.56 3.28 17.24
N PRO A 151 -3.60 2.74 18.47
CA PRO A 151 -2.78 1.59 18.85
C PRO A 151 -3.02 0.41 17.91
N THR A 152 -1.94 -0.31 17.58
CA THR A 152 -2.03 -1.48 16.70
C THR A 152 -2.25 -2.76 17.48
N SER A 153 -2.98 -3.71 16.90
CA SER A 153 -3.03 -5.09 17.40
C SER A 153 -1.65 -5.76 17.26
N ARG A 154 -1.40 -6.73 18.13
CA ARG A 154 -0.22 -7.62 18.02
C ARG A 154 -0.42 -8.75 17.01
N LEU A 155 -1.63 -8.90 16.49
CA LEU A 155 -2.00 -9.95 15.57
C LEU A 155 -1.97 -9.45 14.14
N ALA A 156 -1.74 -10.36 13.19
CA ALA A 156 -1.88 -10.11 11.78
C ALA A 156 -2.74 -11.19 11.13
N THR A 157 -3.64 -10.79 10.24
CA THR A 157 -4.57 -11.68 9.55
C THR A 157 -4.41 -11.49 8.03
N ILE A 158 -4.14 -12.59 7.33
CA ILE A 158 -4.14 -12.62 5.87
C ILE A 158 -5.58 -12.82 5.39
N ALA A 159 -5.95 -12.09 4.35
CA ALA A 159 -7.25 -12.24 3.70
C ALA A 159 -7.45 -13.65 3.11
N THR A 160 -8.69 -14.09 3.09
CA THR A 160 -9.10 -15.33 2.42
C THR A 160 -9.53 -15.04 0.99
N LEU A 161 -9.09 -15.85 0.03
CA LEU A 161 -9.58 -15.80 -1.33
C LEU A 161 -11.04 -16.24 -1.39
N ARG A 162 -11.93 -15.39 -1.88
CA ARG A 162 -13.35 -15.70 -2.04
C ARG A 162 -13.59 -16.68 -3.19
N ASN A 163 -12.82 -16.54 -4.28
CA ASN A 163 -12.86 -17.45 -5.40
C ASN A 163 -11.50 -18.14 -5.61
N ARG A 164 -11.39 -19.42 -5.24
CA ARG A 164 -10.15 -20.19 -5.38
C ARG A 164 -9.77 -20.54 -6.83
N MET A 165 -10.70 -20.37 -7.78
CA MET A 165 -10.46 -20.64 -9.21
C MET A 165 -9.75 -19.48 -9.93
N ALA A 166 -9.81 -18.27 -9.40
CA ALA A 166 -9.22 -17.05 -9.97
C ALA A 166 -7.70 -16.93 -9.71
N ARG A 167 -6.93 -17.99 -9.90
CA ARG A 167 -5.45 -17.94 -9.79
C ARG A 167 -4.76 -17.81 -11.15
N LEU A 168 -5.53 -17.64 -12.21
CA LEU A 168 -5.00 -17.47 -13.54
C LEU A 168 -4.53 -16.02 -13.72
N ASP A 169 -3.35 -15.84 -14.27
CA ASP A 169 -2.80 -14.53 -14.59
C ASP A 169 -3.78 -13.73 -15.48
N GLY A 170 -4.14 -12.53 -15.00
CA GLY A 170 -4.97 -11.60 -15.75
C GLY A 170 -6.45 -11.56 -15.36
N GLU A 171 -6.88 -12.30 -14.33
CA GLU A 171 -8.23 -12.25 -13.79
C GLU A 171 -8.32 -11.45 -12.50
N ASP A 172 -9.51 -10.91 -12.21
CA ASP A 172 -9.82 -10.24 -10.96
C ASP A 172 -9.79 -11.24 -9.80
N VAL A 173 -9.21 -10.82 -8.69
CA VAL A 173 -9.14 -11.62 -7.46
C VAL A 173 -9.88 -10.88 -6.35
N GLU A 174 -10.79 -11.57 -5.67
CA GLU A 174 -11.46 -11.04 -4.48
C GLU A 174 -10.90 -11.68 -3.21
N VAL A 175 -10.47 -10.84 -2.26
CA VAL A 175 -9.97 -11.26 -0.96
C VAL A 175 -10.80 -10.63 0.15
N VAL A 176 -11.04 -11.39 1.22
CA VAL A 176 -11.94 -10.98 2.31
C VAL A 176 -11.30 -11.27 3.65
N PHE A 177 -11.39 -10.32 4.57
CA PHE A 177 -11.03 -10.47 5.97
C PHE A 177 -12.23 -10.90 6.83
N ALA A 178 -11.96 -11.47 7.99
CA ALA A 178 -12.99 -11.72 8.99
C ALA A 178 -13.57 -10.40 9.52
N ALA A 179 -14.89 -10.34 9.69
CA ALA A 179 -15.59 -9.10 10.09
C ALA A 179 -15.18 -8.58 11.48
N ASP A 180 -14.70 -9.48 12.36
CA ASP A 180 -14.22 -9.18 13.70
C ASP A 180 -12.72 -8.82 13.75
N SER A 181 -12.03 -8.77 12.60
CA SER A 181 -10.63 -8.36 12.53
C SER A 181 -10.49 -6.86 12.69
N ASP A 182 -9.59 -6.41 13.57
CA ASP A 182 -9.18 -5.00 13.63
C ASP A 182 -8.49 -4.59 12.32
N ILE A 183 -8.63 -3.32 11.92
CA ILE A 183 -8.04 -2.84 10.68
C ILE A 183 -6.51 -2.97 10.68
N SER A 184 -5.87 -2.79 11.82
CA SER A 184 -4.42 -2.92 11.98
C SER A 184 -3.90 -4.37 11.88
N GLU A 185 -4.80 -5.35 11.96
CA GLU A 185 -4.46 -6.77 11.76
C GLU A 185 -4.48 -7.18 10.28
N ARG A 186 -5.18 -6.41 9.43
CA ARG A 186 -5.43 -6.79 8.04
C ARG A 186 -4.20 -6.62 7.18
N VAL A 187 -3.77 -7.71 6.55
CA VAL A 187 -2.62 -7.72 5.63
C VAL A 187 -3.08 -8.22 4.27
N VAL A 188 -3.10 -7.33 3.28
CA VAL A 188 -3.26 -7.71 1.88
C VAL A 188 -1.90 -8.24 1.41
N PHE A 189 -1.79 -9.57 1.43
CA PHE A 189 -0.58 -10.30 1.09
C PHE A 189 -0.66 -10.81 -0.35
N PRO A 190 0.46 -11.00 -1.07
CA PRO A 190 0.48 -11.53 -2.42
C PRO A 190 -0.36 -12.79 -2.61
N VAL A 191 -1.24 -12.78 -3.62
CA VAL A 191 -2.16 -13.90 -3.93
C VAL A 191 -2.12 -14.35 -5.38
N THR A 192 -1.52 -13.56 -6.27
CA THR A 192 -1.37 -13.86 -7.70
C THR A 192 0.10 -14.07 -8.07
N ALA A 193 0.36 -14.65 -9.25
CA ALA A 193 1.72 -14.85 -9.75
C ALA A 193 2.46 -13.53 -9.96
N SER A 194 1.77 -12.50 -10.46
CA SER A 194 2.33 -11.14 -10.66
C SER A 194 2.79 -10.46 -9.37
N GLN A 195 2.27 -10.91 -8.21
CA GLN A 195 2.56 -10.35 -6.89
C GLN A 195 3.54 -11.22 -6.09
N SER A 196 4.10 -12.29 -6.65
CA SER A 196 4.81 -13.33 -5.89
C SER A 196 5.98 -12.79 -5.04
N ASN A 197 6.57 -11.66 -5.41
CA ASN A 197 7.61 -10.96 -4.65
C ASN A 197 7.13 -9.67 -3.97
N GLY A 198 5.85 -9.30 -4.14
CA GLY A 198 5.29 -8.21 -3.36
C GLY A 198 4.20 -7.40 -4.03
N ILE A 199 3.47 -6.70 -3.18
CA ILE A 199 2.53 -5.62 -3.46
C ILE A 199 3.17 -4.34 -2.94
N GLU A 200 3.39 -3.35 -3.82
CA GLU A 200 4.14 -2.15 -3.48
C GLU A 200 3.32 -0.87 -3.71
N ASP A 201 3.55 0.12 -2.87
CA ASP A 201 3.26 1.55 -3.11
C ASP A 201 1.81 1.83 -3.52
N ALA A 202 0.83 1.33 -2.78
CA ALA A 202 -0.58 1.56 -3.04
C ALA A 202 -0.95 3.04 -2.86
N ARG A 203 -1.53 3.65 -3.90
CA ARG A 203 -1.96 5.05 -3.95
C ARG A 203 -3.47 5.12 -3.83
N PHE A 204 -3.95 5.10 -2.59
CA PHE A 204 -5.38 5.16 -2.32
C PHE A 204 -5.99 6.53 -2.58
N VAL A 205 -7.20 6.50 -3.09
CA VAL A 205 -8.08 7.66 -3.25
C VAL A 205 -9.51 7.27 -2.87
N ALA A 206 -10.20 8.17 -2.17
CA ALA A 206 -11.65 8.10 -2.01
C ALA A 206 -12.29 8.60 -3.31
N PHE A 207 -12.75 7.66 -4.12
CA PHE A 207 -13.29 7.94 -5.45
C PHE A 207 -14.81 8.08 -5.38
N GLU A 208 -15.30 9.23 -5.84
CA GLU A 208 -16.73 9.50 -5.88
C GLU A 208 -17.34 9.03 -7.20
N GLU A 209 -18.29 8.10 -7.12
CA GLU A 209 -19.03 7.57 -8.27
C GLU A 209 -20.48 7.31 -7.93
N SER A 210 -21.39 7.95 -8.65
CA SER A 210 -22.85 7.78 -8.50
C SER A 210 -23.37 8.06 -7.07
N GLY A 211 -22.72 8.95 -6.34
CA GLY A 211 -23.09 9.31 -4.95
C GLY A 211 -22.57 8.34 -3.89
N GLU A 212 -21.71 7.41 -4.28
CA GLU A 212 -21.04 6.49 -3.37
C GLU A 212 -19.52 6.73 -3.40
N THR A 213 -18.88 6.56 -2.24
CA THR A 213 -17.43 6.56 -2.14
C THR A 213 -16.89 5.14 -2.27
N ILE A 214 -16.00 4.94 -3.22
CA ILE A 214 -15.25 3.70 -3.42
C ILE A 214 -13.77 4.00 -3.20
N TYR A 215 -13.11 3.29 -2.31
CA TYR A 215 -11.68 3.43 -2.12
C TYR A 215 -10.95 2.64 -3.19
N ARG A 216 -10.21 3.34 -4.04
CA ARG A 216 -9.43 2.77 -5.13
C ARG A 216 -7.95 3.08 -4.94
N ALA A 217 -7.09 2.13 -5.23
CA ALA A 217 -5.66 2.38 -5.27
C ALA A 217 -5.02 1.69 -6.45
N THR A 218 -4.19 2.42 -7.19
CA THR A 218 -3.21 1.77 -8.04
C THR A 218 -2.03 1.31 -7.18
N TYR A 219 -1.48 0.16 -7.49
CA TYR A 219 -0.30 -0.37 -6.82
C TYR A 219 0.62 -1.09 -7.81
N THR A 220 1.83 -1.38 -7.39
CA THR A 220 2.79 -2.15 -8.16
C THR A 220 2.78 -3.60 -7.70
N ALA A 221 2.42 -4.51 -8.60
CA ALA A 221 2.65 -5.93 -8.44
C ALA A 221 4.05 -6.28 -8.95
N TYR A 222 4.83 -7.03 -8.14
CA TYR A 222 6.18 -7.45 -8.46
C TYR A 222 6.33 -8.96 -8.34
N ASP A 223 6.82 -9.62 -9.39
CA ASP A 223 7.03 -11.07 -9.45
C ASP A 223 8.48 -11.50 -9.25
N GLY A 224 9.38 -10.57 -8.94
CA GLY A 224 10.81 -10.79 -8.81
C GLY A 224 11.60 -10.52 -10.10
N ARG A 225 10.91 -10.28 -11.23
CA ARG A 225 11.52 -9.99 -12.54
C ARG A 225 10.90 -8.80 -13.24
N SER A 226 9.58 -8.72 -13.20
CA SER A 226 8.78 -7.67 -13.86
C SER A 226 7.89 -6.96 -12.85
N ILE A 227 7.54 -5.72 -13.18
CA ILE A 227 6.55 -4.93 -12.45
C ILE A 227 5.32 -4.74 -13.34
N ARG A 228 4.15 -4.70 -12.71
CA ARG A 228 2.88 -4.41 -13.35
C ARG A 228 2.04 -3.49 -12.49
N SER A 229 1.40 -2.50 -13.09
CA SER A 229 0.41 -1.70 -12.40
C SER A 229 -0.90 -2.48 -12.29
N GLU A 230 -1.46 -2.53 -11.09
CA GLU A 230 -2.74 -3.16 -10.78
C GLU A 230 -3.60 -2.19 -9.95
N LEU A 231 -4.90 -2.47 -9.91
CA LEU A 231 -5.89 -1.71 -9.14
C LEU A 231 -6.41 -2.55 -7.99
N ILE A 232 -6.54 -1.93 -6.82
CA ILE A 232 -7.28 -2.46 -5.68
C ILE A 232 -8.50 -1.59 -5.42
N GLU A 233 -9.66 -2.21 -5.16
CA GLU A 233 -10.90 -1.54 -4.82
C GLU A 233 -11.46 -2.11 -3.52
N THR A 234 -11.99 -1.23 -2.68
CA THR A 234 -12.73 -1.61 -1.45
C THR A 234 -13.75 -0.53 -1.09
N ARG A 235 -14.81 -0.91 -0.36
CA ARG A 235 -15.78 0.01 0.22
C ARG A 235 -15.66 0.11 1.73
N ASP A 236 -15.08 -0.92 2.35
CA ASP A 236 -15.16 -1.18 3.79
C ASP A 236 -13.82 -1.60 4.42
N PHE A 237 -12.77 -1.71 3.61
CA PHE A 237 -11.48 -2.28 4.02
C PHE A 237 -11.56 -3.69 4.61
N LEU A 238 -12.68 -4.40 4.41
CA LEU A 238 -12.88 -5.81 4.71
C LEU A 238 -12.78 -6.70 3.48
N SER A 239 -13.40 -6.24 2.39
CA SER A 239 -13.41 -6.93 1.09
C SER A 239 -12.62 -6.10 0.09
N PHE A 240 -11.71 -6.74 -0.65
CA PHE A 240 -10.89 -6.09 -1.65
C PHE A 240 -10.98 -6.85 -2.97
N ARG A 241 -11.15 -6.12 -4.06
CA ARG A 241 -10.96 -6.62 -5.42
C ARG A 241 -9.62 -6.14 -5.94
N LEU A 242 -8.81 -7.06 -6.44
CA LEU A 242 -7.53 -6.79 -7.08
C LEU A 242 -7.65 -7.11 -8.58
N SER A 243 -7.38 -6.14 -9.44
CA SER A 243 -7.57 -6.24 -10.89
C SER A 243 -6.32 -5.76 -11.63
N PRO A 244 -5.83 -6.49 -12.63
CA PRO A 244 -4.72 -6.03 -13.45
C PRO A 244 -5.15 -4.87 -14.35
N LEU A 245 -4.34 -3.80 -14.41
CA LEU A 245 -4.50 -2.75 -15.41
C LEU A 245 -3.90 -3.20 -16.75
N ARG A 246 -4.54 -2.79 -17.83
CA ARG A 246 -4.20 -3.14 -19.22
C ARG A 246 -4.03 -1.89 -20.08
N GLY A 247 -3.47 -2.06 -21.26
CA GLY A 247 -3.27 -0.98 -22.22
C GLY A 247 -1.83 -0.46 -22.24
N SER A 248 -1.53 0.32 -23.27
CA SER A 248 -0.17 0.82 -23.56
C SER A 248 0.36 1.82 -22.53
N ALA A 249 -0.53 2.47 -21.78
CA ALA A 249 -0.17 3.40 -20.71
C ALA A 249 -0.09 2.74 -19.33
N ALA A 250 -0.58 1.51 -19.16
CA ALA A 250 -0.53 0.76 -17.90
C ALA A 250 0.84 0.06 -17.70
N VAL A 251 1.91 0.78 -18.01
CA VAL A 251 3.29 0.29 -17.91
C VAL A 251 4.05 1.06 -16.84
N ASN A 252 5.15 0.48 -16.36
CA ASN A 252 5.91 0.99 -15.23
C ASN A 252 5.07 1.05 -13.92
N LYS A 253 5.40 1.97 -13.02
CA LYS A 253 4.74 2.17 -11.74
C LYS A 253 4.46 3.66 -11.48
N GLY A 254 3.64 3.94 -10.48
CA GLY A 254 3.37 5.31 -10.07
C GLY A 254 2.17 5.95 -10.76
N MET A 255 1.21 5.16 -11.23
CA MET A 255 -0.07 5.69 -11.68
C MET A 255 -0.87 6.25 -10.49
N ALA A 256 -1.65 7.31 -10.71
CA ALA A 256 -2.48 7.93 -9.67
C ALA A 256 -3.82 8.38 -10.24
N LEU A 257 -4.92 7.83 -9.72
CA LEU A 257 -6.28 8.09 -10.16
C LEU A 257 -6.77 9.43 -9.60
N PHE A 258 -7.46 10.23 -10.41
CA PHE A 258 -8.20 11.39 -9.89
C PHE A 258 -9.35 10.93 -8.99
N PRO A 259 -9.81 11.75 -8.02
CA PRO A 259 -10.83 11.33 -7.05
C PRO A 259 -12.25 11.21 -7.64
N ARG A 260 -12.44 11.58 -8.89
CA ARG A 260 -13.70 11.48 -9.64
C ARG A 260 -13.46 11.49 -11.14
N LYS A 261 -14.49 11.16 -11.90
CA LYS A 261 -14.45 11.30 -13.37
C LYS A 261 -14.32 12.78 -13.78
N LEU A 262 -13.54 13.03 -14.80
CA LEU A 262 -13.35 14.33 -15.44
C LEU A 262 -14.01 14.28 -16.83
N GLY A 263 -14.99 15.14 -17.06
CA GLY A 263 -15.75 15.11 -18.32
C GLY A 263 -16.42 13.74 -18.60
N GLY A 264 -16.81 13.01 -17.56
CA GLY A 264 -17.47 11.70 -17.66
C GLY A 264 -16.50 10.51 -17.81
N ARG A 265 -15.20 10.75 -17.93
CA ARG A 265 -14.16 9.71 -18.08
C ARG A 265 -13.31 9.57 -16.84
N TYR A 266 -12.78 8.37 -16.59
CA TYR A 266 -11.70 8.19 -15.62
C TYR A 266 -10.44 8.92 -16.09
N ALA A 267 -9.69 9.48 -15.16
CA ALA A 267 -8.44 10.19 -15.43
C ALA A 267 -7.35 9.71 -14.45
N MET A 268 -6.15 9.53 -14.94
CA MET A 268 -4.96 9.22 -14.13
C MET A 268 -3.78 10.07 -14.57
N ILE A 269 -2.87 10.30 -13.63
CA ILE A 269 -1.50 10.70 -13.93
C ILE A 269 -0.65 9.43 -13.97
N SER A 270 0.09 9.23 -15.05
CA SER A 270 0.99 8.08 -15.25
C SER A 270 2.43 8.51 -15.51
N ARG A 271 3.37 7.57 -15.45
CA ARG A 271 4.78 7.75 -15.78
C ARG A 271 5.21 6.67 -16.78
N GLN A 272 4.51 6.58 -17.88
CA GLN A 272 4.66 5.49 -18.84
C GLN A 272 6.03 5.42 -19.52
N ASP A 273 6.72 6.55 -19.70
CA ASP A 273 8.09 6.63 -20.25
C ASP A 273 9.19 6.59 -19.18
N ASN A 274 8.81 6.39 -17.91
CA ASN A 274 9.69 6.33 -16.75
C ASN A 274 10.44 7.65 -16.40
N GLU A 275 10.10 8.75 -17.03
CA GLU A 275 10.74 10.06 -16.83
C GLU A 275 9.71 11.16 -16.55
N ASN A 276 8.70 11.28 -17.40
CA ASN A 276 7.74 12.37 -17.43
C ASN A 276 6.38 11.95 -16.84
N LEU A 277 5.59 12.93 -16.41
CA LEU A 277 4.19 12.70 -16.05
C LEU A 277 3.26 12.91 -17.22
N HIS A 278 2.36 11.98 -17.42
CA HIS A 278 1.35 11.98 -18.48
C HIS A 278 -0.05 11.97 -17.89
N LEU A 279 -0.93 12.78 -18.43
CA LEU A 279 -2.37 12.71 -18.17
C LEU A 279 -3.00 11.75 -19.18
N ILE A 280 -3.72 10.76 -18.66
CA ILE A 280 -4.41 9.74 -19.46
C ILE A 280 -5.89 9.70 -19.08
N TYR A 281 -6.74 9.42 -20.05
CA TYR A 281 -8.18 9.26 -19.89
C TYR A 281 -8.66 7.91 -20.38
N SER A 282 -9.66 7.34 -19.70
CA SER A 282 -10.30 6.10 -20.14
C SER A 282 -11.80 6.09 -19.82
N ASP A 283 -12.56 5.40 -20.66
CA ASP A 283 -13.96 5.05 -20.39
C ASP A 283 -14.07 3.76 -19.56
N ASP A 284 -13.01 2.93 -19.57
CA ASP A 284 -12.87 1.70 -18.80
C ASP A 284 -11.80 1.86 -17.73
N LEU A 285 -12.17 1.63 -16.45
CA LEU A 285 -11.28 1.76 -15.30
C LEU A 285 -10.04 0.85 -15.37
N LEU A 286 -10.12 -0.27 -16.09
CA LEU A 286 -9.05 -1.27 -16.16
C LEU A 286 -8.20 -1.18 -17.45
N VAL A 287 -8.59 -0.33 -18.43
CA VAL A 287 -7.88 -0.21 -19.71
C VAL A 287 -7.38 1.21 -19.93
N TRP A 288 -6.07 1.39 -20.07
CA TRP A 288 -5.43 2.70 -20.14
C TRP A 288 -4.47 2.78 -21.33
N ASP A 289 -4.80 3.64 -22.28
CA ASP A 289 -4.01 3.84 -23.49
C ASP A 289 -3.71 5.31 -23.75
N GLY A 290 -2.66 5.58 -24.53
CA GLY A 290 -2.29 6.92 -24.96
C GLY A 290 -1.79 7.82 -23.83
N GLY A 291 -2.18 9.09 -23.88
CA GLY A 291 -1.83 10.12 -22.90
C GLY A 291 -1.03 11.26 -23.48
N VAL A 292 -1.06 12.40 -22.76
CA VAL A 292 -0.30 13.61 -23.08
C VAL A 292 0.67 13.93 -21.96
N ALA A 293 1.91 14.25 -22.30
CA ALA A 293 2.90 14.70 -21.30
C ALA A 293 2.49 16.06 -20.74
N VAL A 294 2.33 16.12 -19.41
CA VAL A 294 1.95 17.34 -18.69
C VAL A 294 3.10 17.96 -17.91
N LEU A 295 4.04 17.15 -17.43
CA LEU A 295 5.15 17.64 -16.65
C LEU A 295 6.42 16.87 -17.00
N LYS A 296 7.52 17.62 -17.11
CA LYS A 296 8.87 17.07 -17.36
C LYS A 296 9.83 17.54 -16.27
N PRO A 297 10.91 16.77 -16.01
CA PRO A 297 12.00 17.24 -15.17
C PRO A 297 12.51 18.62 -15.62
N GLN A 298 12.64 19.55 -14.69
CA GLN A 298 13.06 20.92 -14.98
C GLN A 298 14.12 21.44 -14.02
N PHE A 299 14.04 21.04 -12.74
CA PHE A 299 14.91 21.52 -11.69
C PHE A 299 15.93 20.46 -11.26
N PRO A 300 17.09 20.85 -10.70
CA PRO A 300 18.15 19.89 -10.35
C PRO A 300 17.71 18.74 -9.44
N TRP A 301 16.71 18.96 -8.58
CA TRP A 301 16.20 17.94 -7.67
C TRP A 301 15.34 16.86 -8.36
N GLU A 302 15.03 17.03 -9.64
CA GLU A 302 14.17 16.12 -10.42
C GLU A 302 14.82 15.64 -11.74
N PHE A 303 16.08 15.99 -12.03
CA PHE A 303 16.72 15.75 -13.32
C PHE A 303 16.80 14.27 -13.75
N VAL A 304 16.73 13.33 -12.79
CA VAL A 304 16.73 11.90 -13.13
C VAL A 304 15.34 11.47 -13.58
N GLN A 305 14.31 11.84 -12.84
CA GLN A 305 12.90 11.57 -13.12
C GLN A 305 11.97 12.29 -12.14
N ILE A 306 10.72 12.42 -12.54
CA ILE A 306 9.61 12.81 -11.66
C ILE A 306 8.57 11.69 -11.57
N GLY A 307 7.78 11.70 -10.50
CA GLY A 307 6.66 10.77 -10.33
C GLY A 307 5.60 11.35 -9.41
N THR A 308 4.41 10.74 -9.39
CA THR A 308 3.33 11.17 -8.51
C THR A 308 3.56 10.71 -7.07
N CYS A 309 3.10 11.53 -6.13
CA CYS A 309 3.00 11.18 -4.71
C CYS A 309 1.56 10.84 -4.30
N GLY A 310 0.80 10.22 -5.18
CA GLY A 310 -0.61 9.87 -4.97
C GLY A 310 -1.56 10.66 -5.86
N SER A 311 -2.83 10.54 -5.57
CA SER A 311 -3.92 11.15 -6.33
C SER A 311 -3.90 12.68 -6.22
N PRO A 312 -4.27 13.40 -7.31
CA PRO A 312 -4.45 14.83 -7.24
C PRO A 312 -5.52 15.22 -6.22
N ILE A 313 -5.28 16.30 -5.48
CA ILE A 313 -6.20 16.83 -4.46
C ILE A 313 -6.97 17.99 -5.08
N GLU A 314 -8.30 17.93 -5.02
CA GLU A 314 -9.14 19.01 -5.55
C GLU A 314 -9.13 20.21 -4.62
N LEU A 315 -8.71 21.38 -5.17
CA LEU A 315 -8.79 22.68 -4.53
C LEU A 315 -9.71 23.60 -5.34
N ASP A 316 -10.04 24.75 -4.79
CA ASP A 316 -10.80 25.77 -5.51
C ASP A 316 -9.99 26.35 -6.68
N GLU A 317 -8.68 26.46 -6.49
CA GLU A 317 -7.71 26.99 -7.44
C GLU A 317 -7.37 26.01 -8.58
N GLY A 318 -7.54 24.71 -8.38
CA GLY A 318 -7.18 23.67 -9.34
C GLY A 318 -6.92 22.32 -8.70
N TRP A 319 -6.18 21.46 -9.39
CA TRP A 319 -5.75 20.16 -8.88
C TRP A 319 -4.34 20.28 -8.31
N LEU A 320 -4.20 20.17 -6.99
CA LEU A 320 -2.90 20.07 -6.35
C LEU A 320 -2.35 18.65 -6.55
N LEU A 321 -1.27 18.53 -7.31
CA LEU A 321 -0.54 17.30 -7.51
C LEU A 321 0.78 17.35 -6.74
N LEU A 322 0.92 16.50 -5.73
CA LEU A 322 2.21 16.27 -5.09
C LEU A 322 3.04 15.35 -5.97
N ILE A 323 4.30 15.70 -6.16
CA ILE A 323 5.24 14.95 -7.00
C ILE A 323 6.50 14.64 -6.20
N HIS A 324 7.15 13.53 -6.53
CA HIS A 324 8.53 13.30 -6.13
C HIS A 324 9.47 13.53 -7.28
N GLY A 325 10.62 14.11 -6.98
CA GLY A 325 11.73 14.22 -7.91
C GLY A 325 12.91 13.37 -7.42
N VAL A 326 13.69 12.90 -8.37
CA VAL A 326 14.95 12.22 -8.12
C VAL A 326 16.08 13.06 -8.65
N GLY A 327 16.91 13.54 -7.74
CA GLY A 327 18.08 14.37 -8.05
C GLY A 327 19.38 13.59 -7.99
N ALA A 328 20.49 14.36 -7.90
CA ALA A 328 21.83 13.81 -7.82
C ALA A 328 21.99 12.84 -6.64
N VAL A 329 22.80 11.80 -6.82
CA VAL A 329 23.07 10.73 -5.84
C VAL A 329 21.76 10.03 -5.39
N ARG A 330 20.78 9.94 -6.28
CA ARG A 330 19.47 9.30 -6.03
C ARG A 330 18.73 9.90 -4.82
N LYS A 331 18.87 11.20 -4.57
CA LYS A 331 18.11 11.88 -3.52
C LYS A 331 16.68 12.05 -3.96
N TYR A 332 15.73 11.48 -3.21
CA TYR A 332 14.30 11.67 -3.42
C TYR A 332 13.77 12.81 -2.56
N THR A 333 12.99 13.67 -3.16
CA THR A 333 12.35 14.82 -2.51
C THR A 333 10.92 14.99 -2.98
N ILE A 334 10.11 15.75 -2.24
CA ILE A 334 8.69 15.96 -2.58
C ILE A 334 8.49 17.43 -2.93
N GLY A 335 7.90 17.67 -4.09
CA GLY A 335 7.45 18.97 -4.58
C GLY A 335 5.95 18.98 -4.88
N ALA A 336 5.47 20.10 -5.43
CA ALA A 336 4.05 20.25 -5.73
C ALA A 336 3.85 21.05 -7.03
N VAL A 337 2.74 20.74 -7.71
CA VAL A 337 2.28 21.36 -8.95
C VAL A 337 0.79 21.62 -8.85
N LEU A 338 0.34 22.77 -9.34
CA LEU A 338 -1.07 23.09 -9.49
C LEU A 338 -1.46 22.94 -10.96
N LEU A 339 -2.44 22.07 -11.24
CA LEU A 339 -2.99 21.88 -12.58
C LEU A 339 -4.34 22.61 -12.71
N ASP A 340 -4.69 23.01 -13.92
CA ASP A 340 -5.97 23.66 -14.20
C ASP A 340 -7.15 22.72 -13.87
N LYS A 341 -8.17 23.26 -13.22
CA LYS A 341 -9.31 22.48 -12.73
C LYS A 341 -10.14 21.90 -13.86
N ALA A 342 -10.31 22.64 -14.96
CA ALA A 342 -11.10 22.23 -16.12
C ALA A 342 -10.29 21.40 -17.12
N ASP A 343 -9.01 21.70 -17.24
CA ASP A 343 -8.08 21.03 -18.17
C ASP A 343 -6.77 20.69 -17.46
N PRO A 344 -6.69 19.56 -16.74
CA PRO A 344 -5.50 19.19 -15.98
C PRO A 344 -4.24 18.92 -16.82
N SER A 345 -4.32 19.02 -18.14
CA SER A 345 -3.13 19.02 -19.00
C SER A 345 -2.32 20.32 -18.90
N LYS A 346 -2.90 21.38 -18.30
CA LYS A 346 -2.27 22.68 -18.12
C LYS A 346 -1.72 22.82 -16.72
N VAL A 347 -0.43 23.13 -16.63
CA VAL A 347 0.25 23.50 -15.39
C VAL A 347 0.05 24.99 -15.13
N LEU A 348 -0.60 25.32 -14.03
CA LEU A 348 -0.83 26.71 -13.60
C LEU A 348 0.34 27.26 -12.80
N ALA A 349 0.87 26.44 -11.88
CA ALA A 349 2.01 26.82 -11.04
C ALA A 349 2.76 25.59 -10.54
N ARG A 350 4.03 25.74 -10.16
CA ARG A 350 4.83 24.67 -9.57
C ARG A 350 5.88 25.20 -8.61
N LEU A 351 6.28 24.37 -7.64
CA LEU A 351 7.40 24.68 -6.78
C LEU A 351 8.72 24.58 -7.55
N ARG A 352 9.59 25.57 -7.39
CA ARG A 352 10.98 25.55 -7.89
C ARG A 352 11.87 24.65 -7.04
N GLU A 353 11.67 24.67 -5.73
CA GLU A 353 12.39 23.87 -4.76
C GLU A 353 11.44 22.87 -4.10
N PRO A 354 11.92 21.67 -3.71
CA PRO A 354 11.08 20.72 -2.99
C PRO A 354 10.74 21.25 -1.60
N PHE A 355 9.51 21.02 -1.13
CA PHE A 355 9.09 21.43 0.21
C PHE A 355 9.34 20.36 1.28
N VAL A 356 9.57 19.09 0.88
CA VAL A 356 10.07 18.00 1.77
C VAL A 356 11.31 17.38 1.17
N GLN A 357 12.36 17.26 1.99
CA GLN A 357 13.61 16.61 1.60
C GLN A 357 14.22 15.91 2.82
N PRO A 358 15.05 14.88 2.62
CA PRO A 358 15.69 14.17 3.73
C PRO A 358 16.53 15.13 4.57
N GLU A 359 16.26 15.26 5.86
CA GLU A 359 17.11 15.97 6.80
C GLU A 359 18.42 15.19 7.04
N PRO A 360 19.49 15.82 7.55
CA PRO A 360 20.74 15.13 7.87
C PRO A 360 20.57 13.92 8.78
N SER A 361 19.63 13.97 9.74
CA SER A 361 19.29 12.88 10.66
C SER A 361 18.45 11.77 10.03
N GLU A 362 17.88 11.99 8.84
CA GLU A 362 16.95 11.09 8.14
C GLU A 362 17.60 10.37 6.94
N ARG A 363 18.92 10.49 6.79
CA ARG A 363 19.63 9.97 5.62
C ARG A 363 20.09 8.52 5.75
N GLU A 364 19.92 7.92 6.92
CA GLU A 364 20.28 6.54 7.19
C GLU A 364 19.04 5.66 7.25
N GLY A 365 19.09 4.47 6.67
CA GLY A 365 17.99 3.51 6.68
C GLY A 365 18.13 2.46 5.59
N TYR A 366 17.03 1.78 5.28
CA TYR A 366 17.00 0.71 4.28
C TYR A 366 17.39 1.22 2.88
N VAL A 367 16.86 2.39 2.49
CA VAL A 367 17.31 3.13 1.29
C VAL A 367 17.64 4.57 1.68
N PRO A 368 18.91 4.92 1.80
CA PRO A 368 19.35 6.26 2.25
C PRO A 368 18.89 7.40 1.31
N ASN A 369 18.74 8.60 1.89
CA ASN A 369 18.39 9.85 1.18
C ASN A 369 17.04 9.83 0.47
N VAL A 370 16.05 9.13 1.01
CA VAL A 370 14.71 9.04 0.43
C VAL A 370 13.66 9.60 1.38
N VAL A 371 12.86 10.55 0.91
CA VAL A 371 11.53 10.84 1.45
C VAL A 371 10.50 10.54 0.38
N TYR A 372 9.42 9.83 0.75
CA TYR A 372 8.44 9.34 -0.22
C TYR A 372 7.04 9.21 0.38
N THR A 373 6.02 9.45 -0.44
CA THR A 373 4.62 9.22 -0.07
C THR A 373 3.84 8.66 -1.25
N CYS A 374 2.76 7.95 -0.94
CA CYS A 374 1.79 7.44 -1.90
C CYS A 374 0.43 8.14 -1.82
N GLY A 375 0.29 9.17 -0.98
CA GLY A 375 -0.94 9.96 -0.88
C GLY A 375 -0.93 10.93 0.27
N ALA A 376 -1.63 12.04 0.09
CA ALA A 376 -1.88 13.05 1.09
C ALA A 376 -3.37 13.39 1.11
N MET A 377 -3.83 14.09 2.15
CA MET A 377 -5.24 14.41 2.33
C MET A 377 -5.41 15.88 2.76
N ARG A 378 -6.43 16.53 2.22
CA ARG A 378 -6.86 17.85 2.67
C ARG A 378 -7.67 17.75 3.96
N HIS A 379 -7.36 18.58 4.94
CA HIS A 379 -8.19 18.85 6.12
C HIS A 379 -8.32 20.37 6.31
N GLY A 380 -9.49 20.90 6.03
CA GLY A 380 -9.71 22.36 6.05
C GLY A 380 -8.77 23.10 5.10
N ASP A 381 -7.90 23.96 5.66
CA ASP A 381 -6.92 24.77 4.94
C ASP A 381 -5.49 24.18 4.91
N ILE A 382 -5.33 22.95 5.41
CA ILE A 382 -4.05 22.24 5.41
C ILE A 382 -4.07 20.96 4.55
N ILE A 383 -2.89 20.59 4.08
CA ILE A 383 -2.60 19.27 3.56
C ILE A 383 -1.89 18.48 4.65
N VAL A 384 -2.41 17.31 4.96
CA VAL A 384 -1.79 16.32 5.85
C VAL A 384 -1.05 15.33 4.98
N LEU A 385 0.25 15.24 5.18
CA LEU A 385 1.19 14.46 4.38
C LEU A 385 1.88 13.42 5.25
N PRO A 386 1.43 12.15 5.24
CA PRO A 386 2.26 11.06 5.72
C PRO A 386 3.38 10.81 4.72
N TYR A 387 4.61 10.64 5.18
CA TYR A 387 5.73 10.34 4.31
C TYR A 387 6.70 9.34 4.95
N ALA A 388 7.35 8.57 4.11
CA ALA A 388 8.38 7.62 4.51
C ALA A 388 9.75 8.29 4.55
N VAL A 389 10.59 7.82 5.44
CA VAL A 389 11.98 8.24 5.60
C VAL A 389 12.89 7.04 5.39
N SER A 390 13.80 7.16 4.42
CA SER A 390 14.83 6.16 4.08
C SER A 390 14.28 4.74 3.94
N ASP A 391 13.04 4.60 3.42
CA ASP A 391 12.30 3.35 3.24
C ASP A 391 12.24 2.49 4.53
N THR A 392 12.20 3.12 5.70
CA THR A 392 12.27 2.41 6.99
C THR A 392 11.04 2.64 7.84
N PHE A 393 10.62 3.90 8.01
CA PHE A 393 9.50 4.31 8.87
C PHE A 393 8.75 5.49 8.26
N CYS A 394 7.63 5.87 8.87
CA CYS A 394 6.77 6.96 8.40
C CYS A 394 6.70 8.08 9.43
N HIS A 395 6.62 9.31 8.92
CA HIS A 395 6.30 10.54 9.64
C HIS A 395 5.03 11.20 9.08
N PHE A 396 4.53 12.20 9.79
CA PHE A 396 3.51 13.11 9.30
C PHE A 396 4.06 14.54 9.25
N ALA A 397 3.66 15.27 8.23
CA ALA A 397 3.85 16.71 8.13
C ALA A 397 2.52 17.36 7.75
N THR A 398 2.34 18.62 8.13
CA THR A 398 1.24 19.45 7.69
C THR A 398 1.77 20.68 6.97
N VAL A 399 1.07 21.15 5.94
CA VAL A 399 1.38 22.39 5.25
C VAL A 399 0.10 23.15 4.95
N ARG A 400 0.09 24.47 5.20
CA ARG A 400 -1.03 25.32 4.83
C ARG A 400 -1.12 25.44 3.31
N ILE A 401 -2.32 25.22 2.76
CA ILE A 401 -2.57 25.29 1.32
C ILE A 401 -2.15 26.66 0.75
N ALA A 402 -2.54 27.74 1.40
CA ALA A 402 -2.18 29.08 0.98
C ALA A 402 -0.64 29.27 0.92
N ALA A 403 0.09 28.83 1.95
CA ALA A 403 1.55 28.95 1.97
C ALA A 403 2.21 28.12 0.86
N LEU A 404 1.68 26.93 0.58
CA LEU A 404 2.18 26.08 -0.50
C LEU A 404 1.94 26.73 -1.87
N LEU A 405 0.74 27.23 -2.11
CA LEU A 405 0.39 27.92 -3.36
C LEU A 405 1.19 29.22 -3.54
N ASP A 406 1.40 30.00 -2.48
CA ASP A 406 2.17 31.24 -2.52
C ASP A 406 3.66 31.02 -2.84
N ALA A 407 4.20 29.85 -2.49
CA ALA A 407 5.58 29.48 -2.79
C ALA A 407 5.78 28.97 -4.23
N MET A 408 4.70 28.74 -5.00
CA MET A 408 4.80 28.24 -6.37
C MET A 408 5.11 29.37 -7.35
N ASP A 409 6.01 29.11 -8.31
CA ASP A 409 6.19 29.94 -9.48
C ASP A 409 4.98 29.78 -10.43
N VAL A 410 4.42 30.91 -10.86
CA VAL A 410 3.29 30.92 -11.80
C VAL A 410 3.78 30.58 -13.20
N CYS A 411 3.17 29.58 -13.81
CA CYS A 411 3.48 29.13 -15.17
C CYS A 411 2.48 29.67 -16.21
N ASP A 412 1.30 30.13 -15.80
CA ASP A 412 0.25 30.68 -16.66
C ASP A 412 -0.07 32.13 -16.25
N ALA A 413 0.03 33.06 -17.21
CA ALA A 413 -0.21 34.51 -17.02
C ALA A 413 -1.60 34.83 -16.42
N ARG A 414 -2.57 33.93 -16.47
CA ARG A 414 -3.91 34.11 -15.88
C ARG A 414 -3.94 34.10 -14.35
N LEU A 415 -2.91 33.60 -13.71
CA LEU A 415 -2.75 33.64 -12.24
C LEU A 415 -1.95 34.87 -11.77
N ASP A 416 -1.23 35.53 -12.68
CA ASP A 416 -0.33 36.66 -12.38
C ASP A 416 -1.11 37.93 -11.94
N THR A 417 -2.35 38.07 -12.39
CA THR A 417 -3.20 39.27 -12.06
C THR A 417 -3.66 39.31 -10.60
N ARG A 418 -3.50 38.24 -9.81
CA ARG A 418 -3.85 38.18 -8.38
C ARG A 418 -2.64 38.39 -7.44
N ARG A 419 -1.41 38.46 -7.97
CA ARG A 419 -0.17 38.42 -7.18
C ARG A 419 0.72 39.66 -7.26
N GLU A 420 0.34 40.69 -7.99
CA GLU A 420 1.18 41.91 -8.10
C GLU A 420 1.41 42.62 -6.76
N ASP A 421 0.59 42.38 -5.73
CA ASP A 421 0.73 43.04 -4.42
C ASP A 421 1.52 42.25 -3.36
N ALA A 422 2.05 41.05 -3.64
CA ALA A 422 2.63 40.16 -2.61
C ALA A 422 3.97 39.51 -2.98
N ARG A 423 4.92 40.23 -3.55
CA ARG A 423 6.29 39.74 -3.71
C ARG A 423 7.06 39.84 -2.40
N ARG A 424 7.07 38.72 -1.64
CA ARG A 424 8.07 38.48 -0.57
C ARG A 424 9.12 37.47 -1.05
N PRO A 425 10.42 37.63 -0.66
CA PRO A 425 11.46 36.67 -1.00
C PRO A 425 11.12 35.29 -0.40
N ALA A 426 11.48 34.25 -1.13
CA ALA A 426 11.27 32.85 -0.73
C ALA A 426 11.89 32.56 0.64
N GLY A 427 11.08 32.61 1.68
CA GLY A 427 11.40 32.09 2.99
C GLY A 427 11.12 30.58 3.00
N GLN A 428 11.98 29.84 3.67
CA GLN A 428 11.81 28.42 3.93
C GLN A 428 10.40 28.16 4.46
N LEU A 429 9.60 27.35 3.77
CA LEU A 429 8.30 26.91 4.25
C LEU A 429 8.51 26.17 5.58
N ALA A 430 7.94 26.70 6.66
CA ALA A 430 7.98 26.05 7.95
C ALA A 430 7.11 24.79 7.89
N LEU A 431 7.75 23.62 7.89
CA LEU A 431 7.11 22.36 8.15
C LEU A 431 7.02 22.18 9.67
N GLU A 432 5.82 22.19 10.20
CA GLU A 432 5.60 21.76 11.58
C GLU A 432 5.66 20.23 11.59
N SER A 433 6.82 19.67 11.94
CA SER A 433 6.99 18.24 12.20
C SER A 433 6.87 18.00 13.69
N GLU A 434 5.87 17.28 14.13
CA GLU A 434 5.88 16.70 15.46
C GLU A 434 6.83 15.51 15.51
N LYS A 435 7.80 15.56 16.40
CA LYS A 435 8.62 14.42 16.81
C LYS A 435 7.89 13.66 17.91
N PRO A 436 7.97 12.32 17.91
CA PRO A 436 7.43 11.50 19.00
C PRO A 436 8.11 11.76 20.33
#